data_553babfea6d65721c5e45fa17d9225bf
#
_entry.id   553babfea6d65721c5e45fa17d9225bf
#
_cell.length_a   1.000
_cell.length_b   1.000
_cell.length_c   1.000
_cell.angle_alpha   90.00
_cell.angle_beta   90.00
_cell.angle_gamma   90.00
#
_symmetry.space_group_name_H-M   'P 1'
#
loop_
_entity.id
_entity.type
_entity.pdbx_description
1 polymer ?
#
loop_
_entity_poly.entity_id
_entity_poly.type
_entity_poly.pdbx_seq_one_letter_code
_entity_poly.pdbx_strand_id
1 'polypeptide(L)'
;FVNSIVNNNDVSKIPGLIKKIGEKKYLINPPEIVKDLNVLPRPPRHLVNMEGYFDIGQFHSSKSRSNRVLNIMCSRGCPEKCTFCTTPEVYGQTHRWRSTAHIMEEIKNDVRDFKIGELQFDDDTLTGNRKNLMSLCKELEKVGLPWCTPNGTKVNYHLKHQLDMYKSMAAAGCYQITLACESGVQRILDDVINKRLPADTIYPSIENAKKAGMLVHTFWILGFPGETYEEMQRTIKFAFNSGSDSFTFSILQPLAGSPIYRQVWRNNLWWDAKESYQNFRNSLIKVDGFSSPEEFERFIHETNIKANLLLKEKDPDKFRLKYGDRVSQSSLMKQT
;
A
#
# COMPACT_ATOMS: atom_id res chain seq x y z
N PHE A 1 -14.49 20.75 14.81
CA PHE A 1 -14.31 20.61 16.26
C PHE A 1 -13.78 21.92 16.87
N VAL A 2 -12.59 22.42 16.46
CA VAL A 2 -12.00 23.64 17.01
C VAL A 2 -12.96 24.84 16.86
N ASN A 3 -13.50 25.06 15.67
CA ASN A 3 -14.47 26.15 15.42
C ASN A 3 -15.73 26.02 16.28
N SER A 4 -16.18 24.79 16.56
CA SER A 4 -17.34 24.59 17.45
C SER A 4 -17.01 24.94 18.89
N ILE A 5 -15.81 24.59 19.37
CA ILE A 5 -15.38 24.99 20.73
C ILE A 5 -15.22 26.50 20.82
N VAL A 6 -14.52 27.13 19.87
CA VAL A 6 -14.28 28.58 19.87
C VAL A 6 -15.59 29.38 19.86
N ASN A 7 -16.59 28.88 19.13
CA ASN A 7 -17.89 29.53 18.99
C ASN A 7 -18.94 29.03 20.00
N ASN A 8 -18.55 28.25 21.03
CA ASN A 8 -19.44 27.65 22.02
C ASN A 8 -20.61 26.84 21.44
N ASN A 9 -20.40 26.22 20.27
CA ASN A 9 -21.40 25.37 19.65
C ASN A 9 -21.47 23.99 20.33
N ASP A 10 -22.60 23.31 20.20
CA ASP A 10 -22.77 21.95 20.69
C ASP A 10 -21.84 20.97 19.95
N VAL A 11 -20.85 20.44 20.65
CA VAL A 11 -19.89 19.48 20.10
C VAL A 11 -20.43 18.05 20.07
N SER A 12 -21.57 17.77 20.72
CA SER A 12 -22.10 16.40 20.85
C SER A 12 -22.55 15.79 19.53
N LYS A 13 -22.80 16.62 18.51
CA LYS A 13 -23.28 16.19 17.17
C LYS A 13 -22.20 16.21 16.10
N ILE A 14 -20.95 16.52 16.45
CA ILE A 14 -19.86 16.58 15.45
C ILE A 14 -19.60 15.17 14.90
N PRO A 15 -19.67 14.96 13.58
CA PRO A 15 -19.41 13.67 12.97
C PRO A 15 -18.01 13.13 13.33
N GLY A 16 -17.91 11.83 13.60
CA GLY A 16 -16.66 11.17 13.97
C GLY A 16 -16.13 11.48 15.37
N LEU A 17 -16.83 12.30 16.17
CA LEU A 17 -16.42 12.57 17.54
C LEU A 17 -16.73 11.38 18.45
N ILE A 18 -15.73 10.97 19.23
CA ILE A 18 -15.89 10.04 20.35
C ILE A 18 -15.66 10.82 21.65
N LYS A 19 -16.66 10.87 22.51
CA LYS A 19 -16.59 11.55 23.79
C LYS A 19 -16.89 10.58 24.94
N LYS A 20 -16.00 10.51 25.92
CA LYS A 20 -16.28 9.77 27.17
C LYS A 20 -17.32 10.52 27.99
N ILE A 21 -18.44 9.86 28.29
CA ILE A 21 -19.58 10.43 29.06
C ILE A 21 -19.82 9.74 30.38
N GLY A 22 -19.00 8.74 30.74
CA GLY A 22 -19.05 7.99 32.00
C GLY A 22 -17.88 7.02 32.09
N GLU A 23 -17.76 6.26 33.16
CA GLU A 23 -16.61 5.41 33.47
C GLU A 23 -16.27 4.42 32.31
N LYS A 24 -17.31 3.80 31.72
CA LYS A 24 -17.19 2.91 30.55
C LYS A 24 -18.21 3.26 29.45
N LYS A 25 -18.68 4.52 29.41
CA LYS A 25 -19.67 4.99 28.44
C LYS A 25 -19.07 6.02 27.53
N TYR A 26 -19.33 5.87 26.23
CA TYR A 26 -18.87 6.77 25.18
C TYR A 26 -20.05 7.21 24.32
N LEU A 27 -20.09 8.48 23.99
CA LEU A 27 -20.87 9.00 22.87
C LEU A 27 -20.02 8.81 21.60
N ILE A 28 -20.56 8.10 20.61
CA ILE A 28 -19.87 7.80 19.35
C ILE A 28 -20.72 8.34 18.22
N ASN A 29 -20.25 9.36 17.54
CA ASN A 29 -20.90 9.88 16.34
C ASN A 29 -20.32 9.20 15.10
N PRO A 30 -21.16 8.70 14.18
CA PRO A 30 -20.68 8.15 12.92
C PRO A 30 -19.81 9.16 12.16
N PRO A 31 -18.69 8.75 11.53
CA PRO A 31 -17.89 9.64 10.72
C PRO A 31 -18.66 10.05 9.46
N GLU A 32 -18.45 11.29 9.04
CA GLU A 32 -18.92 11.76 7.74
C GLU A 32 -17.77 11.67 6.72
N ILE A 33 -18.07 11.04 5.58
CA ILE A 33 -17.09 10.90 4.52
C ILE A 33 -17.14 12.13 3.61
N VAL A 34 -16.02 12.84 3.49
CA VAL A 34 -15.86 13.96 2.59
C VAL A 34 -16.11 13.49 1.15
N LYS A 35 -17.17 13.99 0.52
CA LYS A 35 -17.58 13.57 -0.85
C LYS A 35 -16.72 14.24 -1.92
N ASP A 36 -16.55 15.55 -1.84
CA ASP A 36 -15.68 16.31 -2.72
C ASP A 36 -14.31 16.54 -2.08
N LEU A 37 -13.28 15.89 -2.59
CA LEU A 37 -11.93 16.00 -2.07
C LEU A 37 -11.25 17.35 -2.41
N ASN A 38 -11.83 18.16 -3.32
CA ASN A 38 -11.28 19.46 -3.68
C ASN A 38 -11.52 20.52 -2.59
N VAL A 39 -12.44 20.26 -1.65
CA VAL A 39 -12.62 21.15 -0.48
C VAL A 39 -11.50 21.01 0.56
N LEU A 40 -10.68 19.96 0.46
CA LEU A 40 -9.57 19.75 1.38
C LEU A 40 -8.42 20.71 1.04
N PRO A 41 -7.91 21.47 2.02
CA PRO A 41 -6.78 22.34 1.76
C PRO A 41 -5.50 21.53 1.45
N ARG A 42 -4.55 22.18 0.79
CA ARG A 42 -3.19 21.69 0.66
C ARG A 42 -2.62 21.37 2.06
N PRO A 43 -1.95 20.23 2.26
CA PRO A 43 -1.27 19.94 3.52
C PRO A 43 -0.30 21.07 3.89
N PRO A 44 -0.33 21.59 5.12
CA PRO A 44 0.47 22.75 5.52
C PRO A 44 1.91 22.34 5.84
N ARG A 45 2.64 21.84 4.84
CA ARG A 45 4.02 21.32 4.98
C ARG A 45 5.03 22.35 5.49
N HIS A 46 4.73 23.65 5.33
CA HIS A 46 5.53 24.75 5.89
C HIS A 46 5.51 24.81 7.43
N LEU A 47 4.58 24.11 8.09
CA LEU A 47 4.50 24.04 9.55
C LEU A 47 5.36 22.91 10.14
N VAL A 48 6.00 22.08 9.31
CA VAL A 48 6.87 21.00 9.74
C VAL A 48 8.28 21.17 9.18
N ASN A 49 9.27 20.57 9.85
CA ASN A 49 10.65 20.58 9.37
C ASN A 49 10.81 19.59 8.19
N MET A 50 10.48 20.04 6.97
CA MET A 50 10.61 19.22 5.76
C MET A 50 12.06 18.78 5.48
N GLU A 51 13.06 19.61 5.79
CA GLU A 51 14.46 19.24 5.61
C GLU A 51 14.82 18.03 6.50
N GLY A 52 14.35 18.00 7.75
CA GLY A 52 14.56 16.85 8.63
C GLY A 52 13.95 15.56 8.09
N TYR A 53 12.78 15.62 7.40
CA TYR A 53 12.21 14.45 6.73
C TYR A 53 13.07 13.97 5.55
N PHE A 54 13.63 14.90 4.76
CA PHE A 54 14.50 14.54 3.65
C PHE A 54 15.83 13.95 4.12
N ASP A 55 16.40 14.47 5.23
CA ASP A 55 17.66 14.00 5.81
C ASP A 55 17.55 12.58 6.38
N ILE A 56 16.38 12.20 6.94
CA ILE A 56 16.11 10.83 7.40
C ILE A 56 16.22 9.83 6.25
N GLY A 57 15.80 10.22 5.03
CA GLY A 57 15.93 9.41 3.81
C GLY A 57 15.12 8.11 3.84
N GLN A 58 14.15 7.99 4.74
CA GLN A 58 13.23 6.85 4.80
C GLN A 58 11.95 7.17 4.06
N PHE A 59 11.92 6.79 2.78
CA PHE A 59 10.75 6.99 1.93
C PHE A 59 9.92 5.71 1.85
N HIS A 60 8.66 5.84 1.49
CA HIS A 60 7.76 4.70 1.34
C HIS A 60 8.29 3.69 0.28
N SER A 61 8.78 4.18 -0.84
CA SER A 61 9.53 3.33 -1.78
C SER A 61 11.01 3.27 -1.41
N SER A 62 11.52 2.06 -1.23
CA SER A 62 12.97 1.83 -1.03
C SER A 62 13.83 2.10 -2.28
N LYS A 63 13.20 2.43 -3.42
CA LYS A 63 13.85 2.65 -4.73
C LYS A 63 13.79 4.10 -5.16
N SER A 64 13.61 5.04 -4.22
CA SER A 64 13.56 6.46 -4.52
C SER A 64 14.78 6.92 -5.32
N ARG A 65 14.51 7.75 -6.32
CA ARG A 65 15.52 8.35 -7.22
C ARG A 65 15.99 9.72 -6.75
N SER A 66 15.37 10.24 -5.69
CA SER A 66 15.70 11.50 -5.06
C SER A 66 15.65 11.35 -3.55
N ASN A 67 16.41 12.19 -2.84
CA ASN A 67 16.31 12.36 -1.40
C ASN A 67 15.25 13.42 -1.00
N ARG A 68 14.59 14.05 -1.98
CA ARG A 68 13.54 15.05 -1.77
C ARG A 68 12.25 14.54 -2.37
N VAL A 69 11.55 13.70 -1.60
CA VAL A 69 10.35 13.00 -2.03
C VAL A 69 9.11 13.68 -1.49
N LEU A 70 8.11 13.86 -2.36
CA LEU A 70 6.78 14.31 -1.99
C LEU A 70 5.80 13.13 -2.01
N ASN A 71 5.24 12.81 -0.86
CA ASN A 71 4.10 11.91 -0.75
C ASN A 71 2.80 12.68 -1.04
N ILE A 72 1.97 12.12 -1.92
CA ILE A 72 0.73 12.76 -2.37
C ILE A 72 -0.39 11.74 -2.53
N MET A 73 -1.62 12.15 -2.25
CA MET A 73 -2.83 11.37 -2.49
C MET A 73 -3.75 12.10 -3.45
N CYS A 74 -4.07 11.47 -4.56
CA CYS A 74 -5.00 11.99 -5.58
C CYS A 74 -6.43 11.56 -5.29
N SER A 75 -6.61 10.43 -4.61
CA SER A 75 -7.90 9.80 -4.37
C SER A 75 -8.01 9.27 -2.93
N ARG A 76 -9.21 8.97 -2.50
CA ARG A 76 -9.53 8.27 -1.25
C ARG A 76 -10.63 7.27 -1.47
N GLY A 77 -10.55 6.14 -0.72
CA GLY A 77 -11.51 5.06 -0.74
C GLY A 77 -11.23 4.01 -1.81
N CYS A 78 -11.67 2.80 -1.56
CA CYS A 78 -11.46 1.67 -2.44
C CYS A 78 -12.78 0.87 -2.57
N PRO A 79 -13.25 0.54 -3.81
CA PRO A 79 -14.49 -0.18 -4.02
C PRO A 79 -14.38 -1.68 -3.73
N GLU A 80 -13.17 -2.16 -3.44
CA GLU A 80 -12.92 -3.56 -3.13
C GLU A 80 -13.34 -3.91 -1.70
N LYS A 81 -13.57 -5.20 -1.45
CA LYS A 81 -14.04 -5.72 -0.16
C LYS A 81 -13.09 -6.77 0.40
N CYS A 82 -11.78 -6.55 0.21
CA CYS A 82 -10.77 -7.46 0.73
C CYS A 82 -10.91 -7.61 2.24
N THR A 83 -10.99 -8.86 2.71
CA THR A 83 -11.34 -9.19 4.10
C THR A 83 -10.32 -8.71 5.13
N PHE A 84 -9.06 -8.54 4.75
CA PHE A 84 -7.99 -8.06 5.63
C PHE A 84 -7.87 -6.53 5.70
N CYS A 85 -8.51 -5.81 4.75
CA CYS A 85 -8.28 -4.39 4.54
C CYS A 85 -9.26 -3.52 5.34
N THR A 86 -8.75 -2.43 5.91
CA THR A 86 -9.55 -1.43 6.65
C THR A 86 -9.81 -0.14 5.85
N THR A 87 -9.28 0.00 4.65
CA THR A 87 -9.54 1.17 3.81
C THR A 87 -11.03 1.50 3.65
N PRO A 88 -11.94 0.52 3.44
CA PRO A 88 -13.37 0.79 3.38
C PRO A 88 -13.96 1.40 4.65
N GLU A 89 -13.42 1.04 5.82
CA GLU A 89 -13.86 1.56 7.12
C GLU A 89 -13.36 2.99 7.37
N VAL A 90 -12.16 3.32 6.87
CA VAL A 90 -11.51 4.63 7.09
C VAL A 90 -11.95 5.65 6.04
N TYR A 91 -11.92 5.28 4.78
CA TYR A 91 -12.15 6.19 3.66
C TYR A 91 -13.45 5.91 2.88
N GLY A 92 -14.18 4.84 3.23
CA GLY A 92 -15.39 4.38 2.53
C GLY A 92 -15.08 3.58 1.26
N GLN A 93 -16.15 2.97 0.73
CA GLN A 93 -16.07 2.11 -0.45
C GLN A 93 -16.16 2.87 -1.78
N THR A 94 -16.46 4.18 -1.75
CA THR A 94 -16.54 5.00 -2.95
C THR A 94 -15.17 5.58 -3.28
N HIS A 95 -14.65 5.24 -4.45
CA HIS A 95 -13.41 5.81 -4.95
C HIS A 95 -13.64 7.26 -5.41
N ARG A 96 -13.10 8.23 -4.70
CA ARG A 96 -13.26 9.67 -4.92
C ARG A 96 -11.92 10.27 -5.31
N TRP A 97 -11.93 11.11 -6.32
CA TRP A 97 -10.75 11.77 -6.86
C TRP A 97 -10.79 13.28 -6.64
N ARG A 98 -9.64 13.86 -6.41
CA ARG A 98 -9.40 15.30 -6.53
C ARG A 98 -9.35 15.67 -8.02
N SER A 99 -9.73 16.88 -8.38
CA SER A 99 -9.53 17.36 -9.75
C SER A 99 -8.03 17.41 -10.10
N THR A 100 -7.71 17.15 -11.36
CA THR A 100 -6.32 17.25 -11.85
C THR A 100 -5.73 18.63 -11.55
N ALA A 101 -6.51 19.70 -11.69
CA ALA A 101 -6.07 21.06 -11.37
C ALA A 101 -5.67 21.21 -9.90
N HIS A 102 -6.49 20.70 -8.96
CA HIS A 102 -6.21 20.77 -7.52
C HIS A 102 -4.96 19.95 -7.12
N ILE A 103 -4.76 18.77 -7.74
CA ILE A 103 -3.56 17.96 -7.53
C ILE A 103 -2.32 18.71 -8.05
N MET A 104 -2.40 19.25 -9.26
CA MET A 104 -1.27 19.91 -9.90
C MET A 104 -0.89 21.24 -9.23
N GLU A 105 -1.85 21.93 -8.65
CA GLU A 105 -1.59 23.12 -7.83
C GLU A 105 -0.73 22.74 -6.61
N GLU A 106 -1.09 21.66 -5.88
CA GLU A 106 -0.30 21.18 -4.77
C GLU A 106 1.11 20.78 -5.22
N ILE A 107 1.25 19.97 -6.28
CA ILE A 107 2.54 19.52 -6.79
C ILE A 107 3.42 20.71 -7.16
N LYS A 108 2.94 21.65 -7.97
CA LYS A 108 3.71 22.81 -8.43
C LYS A 108 4.20 23.67 -7.28
N ASN A 109 3.33 23.89 -6.29
CA ASN A 109 3.67 24.68 -5.12
C ASN A 109 4.73 23.97 -4.26
N ASP A 110 4.58 22.66 -4.00
CA ASP A 110 5.53 21.89 -3.19
C ASP A 110 6.88 21.71 -3.91
N VAL A 111 6.87 21.50 -5.22
CA VAL A 111 8.11 21.47 -6.03
C VAL A 111 8.88 22.77 -5.92
N ARG A 112 8.21 23.91 -6.02
CA ARG A 112 8.82 25.23 -5.87
C ARG A 112 9.34 25.47 -4.45
N ASP A 113 8.49 25.21 -3.45
CA ASP A 113 8.73 25.59 -2.06
C ASP A 113 9.78 24.67 -1.39
N PHE A 114 9.80 23.40 -1.76
CA PHE A 114 10.64 22.36 -1.12
C PHE A 114 11.64 21.70 -2.08
N LYS A 115 11.77 22.18 -3.33
CA LYS A 115 12.69 21.62 -4.35
C LYS A 115 12.54 20.11 -4.49
N ILE A 116 11.30 19.64 -4.59
CA ILE A 116 10.97 18.21 -4.72
C ILE A 116 11.60 17.65 -6.00
N GLY A 117 12.23 16.49 -5.87
CA GLY A 117 12.86 15.77 -6.99
C GLY A 117 12.16 14.47 -7.38
N GLU A 118 11.16 14.03 -6.60
CA GLU A 118 10.39 12.81 -6.87
C GLU A 118 9.01 12.87 -6.24
N LEU A 119 8.01 12.24 -6.88
CA LEU A 119 6.66 12.10 -6.32
C LEU A 119 6.38 10.61 -5.98
N GLN A 120 5.73 10.37 -4.85
CA GLN A 120 5.20 9.06 -4.47
C GLN A 120 3.68 9.17 -4.24
N PHE A 121 2.91 8.43 -5.05
CA PHE A 121 1.46 8.43 -4.94
C PHE A 121 1.01 7.34 -3.97
N ASP A 122 0.51 7.77 -2.80
CA ASP A 122 0.13 6.90 -1.68
C ASP A 122 -1.37 6.55 -1.71
N ASP A 123 -1.98 6.60 -2.87
CA ASP A 123 -3.39 6.25 -3.07
C ASP A 123 -3.65 4.77 -2.75
N ASP A 124 -4.80 4.46 -2.17
CA ASP A 124 -5.24 3.08 -1.94
C ASP A 124 -5.40 2.29 -3.24
N THR A 125 -5.73 2.98 -4.34
CA THR A 125 -5.87 2.38 -5.66
C THR A 125 -5.82 3.44 -6.77
N LEU A 126 -4.62 3.95 -7.06
CA LEU A 126 -4.40 5.01 -8.06
C LEU A 126 -4.97 4.65 -9.44
N THR A 127 -4.84 3.38 -9.84
CA THR A 127 -5.29 2.90 -11.16
C THR A 127 -6.80 2.65 -11.24
N GLY A 128 -7.57 2.85 -10.16
CA GLY A 128 -8.99 2.56 -10.11
C GLY A 128 -9.85 3.42 -11.05
N ASN A 129 -9.41 4.63 -11.38
CA ASN A 129 -10.09 5.52 -12.32
C ASN A 129 -9.15 5.91 -13.47
N ARG A 130 -9.22 5.13 -14.57
CA ARG A 130 -8.36 5.32 -15.74
C ARG A 130 -8.49 6.72 -16.35
N LYS A 131 -9.70 7.28 -16.46
CA LYS A 131 -9.92 8.62 -17.06
C LYS A 131 -9.17 9.71 -16.30
N ASN A 132 -9.30 9.73 -14.99
CA ASN A 132 -8.65 10.73 -14.13
C ASN A 132 -7.13 10.52 -14.12
N LEU A 133 -6.66 9.27 -14.04
CA LEU A 133 -5.24 8.95 -14.10
C LEU A 133 -4.60 9.42 -15.43
N MET A 134 -5.26 9.16 -16.57
CA MET A 134 -4.77 9.61 -17.88
C MET A 134 -4.71 11.14 -17.98
N SER A 135 -5.69 11.84 -17.39
CA SER A 135 -5.67 13.31 -17.30
C SER A 135 -4.49 13.81 -16.46
N LEU A 136 -4.24 13.15 -15.32
CA LEU A 136 -3.12 13.48 -14.44
C LEU A 136 -1.78 13.21 -15.12
N CYS A 137 -1.60 12.09 -15.81
CA CYS A 137 -0.37 11.75 -16.53
C CYS A 137 0.03 12.82 -17.54
N LYS A 138 -0.93 13.38 -18.30
CA LYS A 138 -0.67 14.48 -19.24
C LYS A 138 -0.09 15.71 -18.59
N GLU A 139 -0.48 16.02 -17.37
CA GLU A 139 0.04 17.17 -16.64
C GLU A 139 1.38 16.84 -15.94
N LEU A 140 1.55 15.61 -15.42
CA LEU A 140 2.81 15.16 -14.83
C LEU A 140 3.95 15.10 -15.85
N GLU A 141 3.66 14.73 -17.09
CA GLU A 141 4.64 14.75 -18.18
C GLU A 141 5.29 16.14 -18.36
N LYS A 142 4.50 17.23 -18.18
CA LYS A 142 5.00 18.61 -18.25
C LYS A 142 5.87 18.99 -17.05
N VAL A 143 5.68 18.33 -15.90
CA VAL A 143 6.50 18.55 -14.70
C VAL A 143 7.86 17.85 -14.83
N GLY A 144 7.91 16.70 -15.49
CA GLY A 144 9.13 15.96 -15.79
C GLY A 144 9.81 15.32 -14.58
N LEU A 145 9.13 15.16 -13.45
CA LEU A 145 9.68 14.49 -12.28
C LEU A 145 9.45 12.97 -12.32
N PRO A 146 10.41 12.17 -11.86
CA PRO A 146 10.18 10.74 -11.65
C PRO A 146 9.13 10.53 -10.56
N TRP A 147 8.34 9.46 -10.71
CA TRP A 147 7.37 9.10 -9.70
C TRP A 147 7.10 7.60 -9.65
N CYS A 148 6.53 7.14 -8.53
CA CYS A 148 6.13 5.75 -8.36
C CYS A 148 4.84 5.60 -7.55
N THR A 149 4.30 4.37 -7.55
CA THR A 149 3.19 3.97 -6.68
C THR A 149 3.72 2.97 -5.66
N PRO A 150 4.14 3.41 -4.45
CA PRO A 150 4.66 2.50 -3.43
C PRO A 150 3.56 1.62 -2.83
N ASN A 151 2.32 2.13 -2.75
CA ASN A 151 1.15 1.36 -2.38
C ASN A 151 0.73 0.39 -3.48
N GLY A 152 0.22 -0.77 -3.06
CA GLY A 152 -0.22 -1.80 -3.99
C GLY A 152 -1.48 -1.42 -4.75
N THR A 153 -1.39 -1.32 -6.07
CA THR A 153 -2.56 -1.16 -6.94
C THR A 153 -3.18 -2.52 -7.27
N LYS A 154 -4.50 -2.55 -7.51
CA LYS A 154 -5.16 -3.79 -7.92
C LYS A 154 -4.67 -4.24 -9.30
N VAL A 155 -4.32 -5.51 -9.41
CA VAL A 155 -3.67 -6.10 -10.59
C VAL A 155 -4.53 -6.04 -11.84
N ASN A 156 -5.81 -6.37 -11.72
CA ASN A 156 -6.70 -6.61 -12.87
C ASN A 156 -7.58 -5.42 -13.27
N TYR A 157 -7.25 -4.20 -12.84
CA TYR A 157 -7.97 -3.03 -13.34
C TYR A 157 -7.66 -2.75 -14.81
N HIS A 158 -8.72 -2.49 -15.56
CA HIS A 158 -8.65 -2.06 -16.97
C HIS A 158 -7.86 -2.99 -17.90
N LEU A 159 -7.92 -4.32 -17.72
CA LEU A 159 -7.10 -5.31 -18.45
C LEU A 159 -7.03 -5.06 -19.95
N LYS A 160 -8.16 -4.75 -20.61
CA LYS A 160 -8.21 -4.47 -22.07
C LYS A 160 -7.43 -3.21 -22.50
N HIS A 161 -7.18 -2.29 -21.57
CA HIS A 161 -6.51 -0.99 -21.80
C HIS A 161 -5.30 -0.80 -20.91
N GLN A 162 -4.87 -1.84 -20.24
CA GLN A 162 -3.85 -1.76 -19.19
C GLN A 162 -2.49 -1.37 -19.75
N LEU A 163 -2.09 -1.97 -20.87
CA LEU A 163 -0.80 -1.63 -21.48
C LEU A 163 -0.75 -0.16 -21.91
N ASP A 164 -1.81 0.38 -22.53
CA ASP A 164 -1.84 1.79 -22.93
C ASP A 164 -1.85 2.73 -21.71
N MET A 165 -2.55 2.34 -20.64
CA MET A 165 -2.53 3.07 -19.38
C MET A 165 -1.10 3.09 -18.79
N TYR A 166 -0.43 1.96 -18.75
CA TYR A 166 0.92 1.84 -18.22
C TYR A 166 1.96 2.58 -19.08
N LYS A 167 1.82 2.56 -20.41
CA LYS A 167 2.65 3.38 -21.30
C LYS A 167 2.50 4.88 -21.03
N SER A 168 1.26 5.33 -20.78
CA SER A 168 1.02 6.75 -20.43
C SER A 168 1.57 7.12 -19.06
N MET A 169 1.51 6.21 -18.08
CA MET A 169 2.15 6.39 -16.77
C MET A 169 3.67 6.51 -16.93
N ALA A 170 4.30 5.61 -17.70
CA ALA A 170 5.73 5.61 -17.93
C ALA A 170 6.19 6.88 -18.66
N ALA A 171 5.47 7.31 -19.72
CA ALA A 171 5.75 8.57 -20.43
C ALA A 171 5.66 9.78 -19.49
N ALA A 172 4.77 9.74 -18.53
CA ALA A 172 4.63 10.78 -17.49
C ALA A 172 5.67 10.69 -16.35
N GLY A 173 6.67 9.80 -16.46
CA GLY A 173 7.76 9.65 -15.50
C GLY A 173 7.56 8.54 -14.44
N CYS A 174 6.52 7.70 -14.55
CA CYS A 174 6.36 6.55 -13.65
C CYS A 174 7.45 5.52 -13.90
N TYR A 175 8.36 5.36 -12.96
CA TYR A 175 9.44 4.40 -13.09
C TYR A 175 9.14 3.06 -12.41
N GLN A 176 8.19 3.01 -11.47
CA GLN A 176 7.81 1.80 -10.76
C GLN A 176 6.32 1.77 -10.44
N ILE A 177 5.72 0.61 -10.67
CA ILE A 177 4.38 0.28 -10.17
C ILE A 177 4.46 -0.85 -9.14
N THR A 178 3.66 -0.76 -8.08
CA THR A 178 3.48 -1.84 -7.12
C THR A 178 2.12 -2.51 -7.37
N LEU A 179 2.12 -3.83 -7.55
CA LEU A 179 0.92 -4.63 -7.79
C LEU A 179 0.61 -5.48 -6.55
N ALA A 180 -0.59 -5.34 -6.02
CA ALA A 180 -1.07 -6.07 -4.85
C ALA A 180 -1.65 -7.43 -5.30
N CYS A 181 -0.80 -8.45 -5.41
CA CYS A 181 -1.20 -9.80 -5.83
C CYS A 181 -1.83 -10.60 -4.69
N GLU A 182 -1.32 -10.47 -3.49
CA GLU A 182 -1.69 -11.07 -2.21
C GLU A 182 -1.50 -12.60 -2.17
N SER A 183 -2.03 -13.38 -3.13
CA SER A 183 -1.87 -14.84 -3.19
C SER A 183 -1.76 -15.33 -4.63
N GLY A 184 -1.03 -16.44 -4.82
CA GLY A 184 -0.98 -17.19 -6.08
C GLY A 184 -2.00 -18.34 -6.15
N VAL A 185 -2.87 -18.47 -5.15
CA VAL A 185 -3.87 -19.52 -5.02
C VAL A 185 -5.27 -18.95 -5.18
N GLN A 186 -6.01 -19.38 -6.22
CA GLN A 186 -7.33 -18.84 -6.53
C GLN A 186 -8.30 -18.95 -5.37
N ARG A 187 -8.35 -20.10 -4.67
CA ARG A 187 -9.21 -20.29 -3.49
C ARG A 187 -8.95 -19.21 -2.41
N ILE A 188 -7.68 -18.90 -2.16
CA ILE A 188 -7.34 -17.88 -1.17
C ILE A 188 -7.80 -16.49 -1.64
N LEU A 189 -7.63 -16.17 -2.93
CA LEU A 189 -8.08 -14.89 -3.50
C LEU A 189 -9.61 -14.72 -3.44
N ASP A 190 -10.36 -15.79 -3.68
CA ASP A 190 -11.82 -15.74 -3.75
C ASP A 190 -12.47 -15.92 -2.37
N ASP A 191 -12.17 -17.06 -1.70
CA ASP A 191 -12.92 -17.51 -0.52
C ASP A 191 -12.42 -16.87 0.77
N VAL A 192 -11.12 -16.54 0.83
CA VAL A 192 -10.50 -16.01 2.05
C VAL A 192 -10.34 -14.49 1.97
N ILE A 193 -9.77 -13.99 0.90
CA ILE A 193 -9.47 -12.55 0.72
C ILE A 193 -10.66 -11.79 0.15
N ASN A 194 -11.51 -12.42 -0.67
CA ASN A 194 -12.54 -11.76 -1.47
C ASN A 194 -11.97 -10.63 -2.36
N LYS A 195 -10.84 -10.91 -3.03
CA LYS A 195 -10.13 -9.90 -3.83
C LYS A 195 -10.72 -9.71 -5.21
N ARG A 196 -11.51 -10.65 -5.71
CA ARG A 196 -12.05 -10.64 -7.08
C ARG A 196 -10.93 -10.46 -8.13
N LEU A 197 -9.88 -11.25 -7.98
CA LEU A 197 -8.69 -11.26 -8.82
C LEU A 197 -8.47 -12.67 -9.38
N PRO A 198 -8.72 -12.93 -10.67
CA PRO A 198 -8.29 -14.18 -11.30
C PRO A 198 -6.75 -14.27 -11.29
N ALA A 199 -6.21 -15.33 -10.70
CA ALA A 199 -4.76 -15.49 -10.52
C ALA A 199 -3.99 -15.52 -11.86
N ASP A 200 -4.62 -16.02 -12.92
CA ASP A 200 -4.06 -16.06 -14.28
C ASP A 200 -3.86 -14.68 -14.89
N THR A 201 -4.50 -13.64 -14.35
CA THR A 201 -4.30 -12.24 -14.81
C THR A 201 -3.05 -11.57 -14.24
N ILE A 202 -2.41 -12.18 -13.22
CA ILE A 202 -1.26 -11.59 -12.53
C ILE A 202 -0.05 -11.49 -13.47
N TYR A 203 0.35 -12.58 -14.11
CA TYR A 203 1.51 -12.60 -15.01
C TYR A 203 1.34 -11.66 -16.21
N PRO A 204 0.22 -11.68 -16.95
CA PRO A 204 -0.02 -10.70 -18.02
C PRO A 204 0.04 -9.25 -17.56
N SER A 205 -0.43 -8.95 -16.35
CA SER A 205 -0.40 -7.58 -15.81
C SER A 205 1.02 -7.12 -15.49
N ILE A 206 1.85 -8.01 -14.93
CA ILE A 206 3.28 -7.76 -14.71
C ILE A 206 3.99 -7.52 -16.05
N GLU A 207 3.73 -8.37 -17.04
CA GLU A 207 4.30 -8.25 -18.37
C GLU A 207 3.91 -6.93 -19.06
N ASN A 208 2.66 -6.51 -18.95
CA ASN A 208 2.19 -5.22 -19.47
C ASN A 208 2.95 -4.03 -18.87
N ALA A 209 3.16 -4.04 -17.56
CA ALA A 209 3.92 -2.98 -16.89
C ALA A 209 5.39 -2.96 -17.32
N LYS A 210 6.02 -4.13 -17.49
CA LYS A 210 7.40 -4.25 -18.00
C LYS A 210 7.51 -3.83 -19.45
N LYS A 211 6.55 -4.19 -20.31
CA LYS A 211 6.46 -3.71 -21.71
C LYS A 211 6.31 -2.20 -21.81
N ALA A 212 5.73 -1.56 -20.79
CA ALA A 212 5.66 -0.11 -20.71
C ALA A 212 6.96 0.54 -20.19
N GLY A 213 7.98 -0.24 -19.82
CA GLY A 213 9.28 0.27 -19.32
C GLY A 213 9.32 0.55 -17.81
N MET A 214 8.32 0.11 -17.05
CA MET A 214 8.29 0.30 -15.60
C MET A 214 8.93 -0.88 -14.85
N LEU A 215 9.55 -0.59 -13.72
CA LEU A 215 9.87 -1.62 -12.72
C LEU A 215 8.58 -2.09 -12.05
N VAL A 216 8.48 -3.38 -11.77
CA VAL A 216 7.33 -3.99 -11.12
C VAL A 216 7.73 -4.55 -9.77
N HIS A 217 7.10 -4.03 -8.72
CA HIS A 217 7.13 -4.62 -7.39
C HIS A 217 5.81 -5.33 -7.11
N THR A 218 5.83 -6.50 -6.43
CA THR A 218 4.60 -7.21 -6.09
C THR A 218 4.53 -7.49 -4.60
N PHE A 219 3.33 -7.31 -4.02
CA PHE A 219 3.03 -7.67 -2.63
C PHE A 219 2.30 -8.99 -2.55
N TRP A 220 2.70 -9.80 -1.57
CA TRP A 220 2.13 -11.09 -1.22
C TRP A 220 1.92 -11.15 0.28
N ILE A 221 0.83 -11.74 0.70
CA ILE A 221 0.50 -11.91 2.12
C ILE A 221 0.36 -13.41 2.38
N LEU A 222 0.96 -13.86 3.48
CA LEU A 222 0.90 -15.25 3.91
C LEU A 222 0.34 -15.35 5.34
N GLY A 223 -0.23 -16.52 5.67
CA GLY A 223 -0.77 -16.79 6.98
C GLY A 223 -2.22 -16.36 7.16
N PHE A 224 -3.03 -16.44 6.11
CA PHE A 224 -4.47 -16.20 6.24
C PHE A 224 -5.16 -17.30 7.06
N PRO A 225 -6.21 -17.00 7.85
CA PRO A 225 -7.02 -18.01 8.49
C PRO A 225 -7.55 -19.05 7.49
N GLY A 226 -7.18 -20.32 7.69
CA GLY A 226 -7.55 -21.42 6.80
C GLY A 226 -6.74 -21.53 5.50
N GLU A 227 -5.66 -20.78 5.36
CA GLU A 227 -4.62 -21.01 4.36
C GLU A 227 -3.72 -22.15 4.84
N THR A 228 -3.50 -23.18 4.01
CA THR A 228 -2.63 -24.30 4.37
C THR A 228 -1.16 -24.01 4.07
N TYR A 229 -0.26 -24.75 4.70
CA TYR A 229 1.18 -24.66 4.44
C TYR A 229 1.50 -24.88 2.94
N GLU A 230 0.84 -25.85 2.30
CA GLU A 230 1.00 -26.13 0.88
C GLU A 230 0.53 -24.97 0.00
N GLU A 231 -0.54 -24.27 0.39
CA GLU A 231 -1.03 -23.08 -0.33
C GLU A 231 -0.06 -21.91 -0.20
N MET A 232 0.52 -21.71 0.98
CA MET A 232 1.61 -20.72 1.16
C MET A 232 2.80 -21.04 0.26
N GLN A 233 3.24 -22.30 0.20
CA GLN A 233 4.32 -22.74 -0.71
C GLN A 233 3.96 -22.50 -2.18
N ARG A 234 2.71 -22.74 -2.58
CA ARG A 234 2.24 -22.45 -3.95
C ARG A 234 2.29 -20.95 -4.24
N THR A 235 1.87 -20.11 -3.31
CA THR A 235 1.96 -18.63 -3.43
C THR A 235 3.41 -18.18 -3.58
N ILE A 236 4.33 -18.71 -2.75
CA ILE A 236 5.77 -18.42 -2.84
C ILE A 236 6.30 -18.82 -4.22
N LYS A 237 6.06 -20.04 -4.66
CA LYS A 237 6.49 -20.51 -5.99
C LYS A 237 5.93 -19.65 -7.12
N PHE A 238 4.67 -19.23 -7.01
CA PHE A 238 4.01 -18.35 -7.98
C PHE A 238 4.73 -16.99 -8.04
N ALA A 239 5.03 -16.38 -6.88
CA ALA A 239 5.73 -15.11 -6.81
C ALA A 239 7.14 -15.16 -7.43
N PHE A 240 7.92 -16.23 -7.12
CA PHE A 240 9.26 -16.43 -7.68
C PHE A 240 9.27 -16.58 -9.20
N ASN A 241 8.18 -17.12 -9.77
CA ASN A 241 8.01 -17.30 -11.23
C ASN A 241 7.27 -16.14 -11.90
N SER A 242 6.85 -15.10 -11.16
CA SER A 242 5.97 -14.04 -11.67
C SER A 242 6.64 -13.12 -12.71
N GLY A 243 7.97 -13.10 -12.77
CA GLY A 243 8.71 -12.17 -13.61
C GLY A 243 8.74 -10.73 -13.11
N SER A 244 8.21 -10.44 -11.91
CA SER A 244 8.35 -9.13 -11.28
C SER A 244 9.81 -8.81 -10.96
N ASP A 245 10.15 -7.51 -10.95
CA ASP A 245 11.53 -7.07 -10.68
C ASP A 245 11.91 -7.18 -9.21
N SER A 246 10.91 -7.18 -8.34
CA SER A 246 11.06 -7.47 -6.91
C SER A 246 9.71 -7.80 -6.28
N PHE A 247 9.73 -8.48 -5.15
CA PHE A 247 8.53 -8.82 -4.40
C PHE A 247 8.81 -8.91 -2.90
N THR A 248 7.76 -8.80 -2.10
CA THR A 248 7.83 -8.91 -0.64
C THR A 248 6.68 -9.76 -0.14
N PHE A 249 6.99 -10.68 0.79
CA PHE A 249 6.00 -11.42 1.56
C PHE A 249 5.80 -10.74 2.91
N SER A 250 4.56 -10.40 3.21
CA SER A 250 4.14 -9.86 4.49
C SER A 250 3.37 -10.90 5.29
N ILE A 251 3.48 -10.82 6.61
CA ILE A 251 2.64 -11.59 7.52
C ILE A 251 1.27 -10.93 7.59
N LEU A 252 0.19 -11.71 7.49
CA LEU A 252 -1.15 -11.17 7.67
C LEU A 252 -1.29 -10.47 9.02
N GLN A 253 -1.79 -9.25 8.97
CA GLN A 253 -2.19 -8.49 10.17
C GLN A 253 -3.72 -8.40 10.24
N PRO A 254 -4.35 -8.96 11.25
CA PRO A 254 -5.78 -8.80 11.47
C PRO A 254 -6.07 -7.41 12.03
N LEU A 255 -6.19 -6.42 11.13
CA LEU A 255 -6.41 -5.02 11.49
C LEU A 255 -7.79 -4.82 12.11
N ALA A 256 -7.86 -4.13 13.23
CA ALA A 256 -9.12 -3.81 13.92
C ALA A 256 -10.12 -3.14 12.95
N GLY A 257 -11.36 -3.64 12.93
CA GLY A 257 -12.40 -3.22 11.98
C GLY A 257 -12.52 -4.10 10.73
N SER A 258 -11.46 -4.81 10.32
CA SER A 258 -11.52 -5.70 9.15
C SER A 258 -12.40 -6.94 9.39
N PRO A 259 -12.97 -7.54 8.34
CA PRO A 259 -13.67 -8.83 8.45
C PRO A 259 -12.81 -9.94 9.05
N ILE A 260 -11.53 -10.04 8.66
CA ILE A 260 -10.58 -11.03 9.20
C ILE A 260 -10.34 -10.84 10.70
N TYR A 261 -10.25 -9.60 11.20
CA TYR A 261 -10.12 -9.35 12.62
C TYR A 261 -11.28 -10.00 13.41
N ARG A 262 -12.52 -9.81 12.94
CA ARG A 262 -13.71 -10.43 13.55
C ARG A 262 -13.68 -11.96 13.47
N GLN A 263 -13.18 -12.52 12.36
CA GLN A 263 -13.01 -13.97 12.17
C GLN A 263 -12.00 -14.56 13.17
N VAL A 264 -10.85 -13.89 13.33
CA VAL A 264 -9.79 -14.30 14.27
C VAL A 264 -10.30 -14.35 15.71
N TRP A 265 -11.07 -13.33 16.13
CA TRP A 265 -11.70 -13.32 17.45
C TRP A 265 -12.74 -14.43 17.64
N ARG A 266 -13.64 -14.60 16.69
CA ARG A 266 -14.69 -15.62 16.78
C ARG A 266 -14.14 -17.05 16.86
N ASN A 267 -13.05 -17.31 16.18
CA ASN A 267 -12.45 -18.65 16.05
C ASN A 267 -11.28 -18.87 17.02
N ASN A 268 -11.01 -17.92 17.93
CA ASN A 268 -9.89 -17.99 18.88
C ASN A 268 -8.53 -18.31 18.24
N LEU A 269 -8.20 -17.59 17.17
CA LEU A 269 -6.99 -17.84 16.39
C LEU A 269 -5.77 -17.04 16.87
N TRP A 270 -5.86 -16.23 17.89
CA TRP A 270 -4.73 -15.51 18.47
C TRP A 270 -3.71 -16.48 19.09
N TRP A 271 -2.41 -16.18 18.92
CA TRP A 271 -1.35 -16.90 19.64
C TRP A 271 -1.44 -16.63 21.14
N ASP A 272 -1.57 -15.35 21.52
CA ASP A 272 -1.79 -14.90 22.89
C ASP A 272 -3.06 -14.07 22.95
N ALA A 273 -3.81 -14.16 24.05
CA ALA A 273 -5.04 -13.41 24.27
C ALA A 273 -4.81 -11.88 24.44
N LYS A 274 -3.56 -11.44 24.55
CA LYS A 274 -3.19 -10.03 24.62
C LYS A 274 -2.98 -9.48 23.21
N GLU A 275 -3.70 -8.39 22.89
CA GLU A 275 -3.48 -7.60 21.69
C GLU A 275 -2.00 -7.18 21.61
N SER A 276 -1.22 -7.87 20.80
CA SER A 276 0.15 -7.49 20.53
C SER A 276 0.19 -6.39 19.46
N TYR A 277 1.24 -5.61 19.48
CA TYR A 277 1.43 -4.48 18.56
C TYR A 277 1.50 -4.96 17.11
N GLN A 278 0.63 -4.43 16.25
CA GLN A 278 0.61 -4.71 14.82
C GLN A 278 1.80 -4.01 14.14
N ASN A 279 2.72 -4.77 13.56
CA ASN A 279 3.92 -4.21 12.90
C ASN A 279 4.28 -4.86 11.57
N PHE A 280 3.39 -5.69 10.99
CA PHE A 280 3.57 -6.42 9.74
C PHE A 280 4.77 -7.40 9.69
N ARG A 281 5.49 -7.56 10.80
CA ARG A 281 6.64 -8.47 10.95
C ARG A 281 6.37 -9.60 11.93
N ASN A 282 5.47 -9.37 12.89
CA ASN A 282 5.11 -10.35 13.90
C ASN A 282 3.87 -11.13 13.52
N SER A 283 3.88 -12.44 13.79
CA SER A 283 2.70 -13.29 13.66
C SER A 283 1.82 -13.15 14.89
N LEU A 284 0.62 -12.64 14.70
CA LEU A 284 -0.34 -12.45 15.79
C LEU A 284 -1.32 -13.61 15.92
N ILE A 285 -1.46 -14.41 14.87
CA ILE A 285 -2.45 -15.48 14.77
C ILE A 285 -1.82 -16.82 14.46
N LYS A 286 -2.50 -17.88 14.86
CA LYS A 286 -2.13 -19.26 14.56
C LYS A 286 -2.20 -19.50 13.07
N VAL A 287 -1.12 -20.03 12.52
CA VAL A 287 -0.95 -20.33 11.09
C VAL A 287 -0.72 -21.82 10.92
N ASP A 288 -1.37 -22.41 9.95
CA ASP A 288 -1.24 -23.84 9.66
C ASP A 288 0.22 -24.22 9.33
N GLY A 289 0.66 -25.38 9.88
CA GLY A 289 2.02 -25.87 9.69
C GLY A 289 3.08 -25.25 10.61
N PHE A 290 2.70 -24.33 11.53
CA PHE A 290 3.63 -23.71 12.48
C PHE A 290 3.19 -23.88 13.92
N SER A 291 4.16 -24.11 14.81
CA SER A 291 3.93 -24.38 16.23
C SER A 291 4.05 -23.12 17.10
N SER A 292 4.67 -22.07 16.59
CA SER A 292 4.83 -20.78 17.29
C SER A 292 4.87 -19.59 16.32
N PRO A 293 4.61 -18.36 16.81
CA PRO A 293 4.74 -17.15 16.00
C PRO A 293 6.17 -16.97 15.46
N GLU A 294 7.21 -17.25 16.27
CA GLU A 294 8.61 -17.07 15.88
C GLU A 294 9.03 -18.02 14.75
N GLU A 295 8.45 -19.22 14.71
CA GLU A 295 8.69 -20.18 13.63
C GLU A 295 8.15 -19.66 12.30
N PHE A 296 6.94 -19.13 12.30
CA PHE A 296 6.35 -18.53 11.09
C PHE A 296 7.06 -17.22 10.68
N GLU A 297 7.40 -16.37 11.64
CA GLU A 297 8.17 -15.15 11.39
C GLU A 297 9.52 -15.45 10.72
N ARG A 298 10.23 -16.45 11.23
CA ARG A 298 11.49 -16.92 10.66
C ARG A 298 11.30 -17.45 9.23
N PHE A 299 10.27 -18.24 8.99
CA PHE A 299 9.93 -18.73 7.66
C PHE A 299 9.72 -17.60 6.65
N ILE A 300 8.95 -16.55 7.01
CA ILE A 300 8.73 -15.38 6.17
C ILE A 300 10.03 -14.59 5.96
N HIS A 301 10.81 -14.41 7.01
CA HIS A 301 12.11 -13.75 6.95
C HIS A 301 13.07 -14.43 5.98
N GLU A 302 13.26 -15.74 6.11
CA GLU A 302 14.10 -16.55 5.22
C GLU A 302 13.59 -16.52 3.77
N THR A 303 12.27 -16.55 3.57
CA THR A 303 11.65 -16.45 2.24
C THR A 303 11.96 -15.10 1.59
N ASN A 304 11.87 -14.01 2.33
CA ASN A 304 12.23 -12.67 1.85
C ASN A 304 13.75 -12.55 1.56
N ILE A 305 14.60 -13.16 2.37
CA ILE A 305 16.06 -13.24 2.09
C ILE A 305 16.31 -13.94 0.76
N LYS A 306 15.70 -15.11 0.54
CA LYS A 306 15.82 -15.86 -0.72
C LYS A 306 15.34 -15.02 -1.92
N ALA A 307 14.25 -14.28 -1.78
CA ALA A 307 13.75 -13.38 -2.82
C ALA A 307 14.77 -12.28 -3.17
N ASN A 308 15.39 -11.68 -2.16
CA ASN A 308 16.40 -10.63 -2.34
C ASN A 308 17.72 -11.17 -2.93
N LEU A 309 18.16 -12.35 -2.51
CA LEU A 309 19.34 -13.01 -3.08
C LEU A 309 19.12 -13.37 -4.56
N LEU A 310 17.95 -13.88 -4.91
CA LEU A 310 17.60 -14.14 -6.30
C LEU A 310 17.61 -12.88 -7.16
N LEU A 311 17.13 -11.74 -6.64
CA LEU A 311 17.20 -10.47 -7.33
C LEU A 311 18.66 -10.05 -7.55
N LYS A 312 19.53 -10.20 -6.54
CA LYS A 312 20.96 -9.90 -6.63
C LYS A 312 21.66 -10.74 -7.69
N GLU A 313 21.32 -12.02 -7.77
CA GLU A 313 21.90 -12.94 -8.72
C GLU A 313 21.45 -12.68 -10.16
N LYS A 314 20.14 -12.47 -10.35
CA LYS A 314 19.55 -12.28 -11.69
C LYS A 314 19.77 -10.89 -12.27
N ASP A 315 19.83 -9.86 -11.43
CA ASP A 315 19.95 -8.47 -11.86
C ASP A 315 20.65 -7.63 -10.77
N PRO A 316 22.01 -7.70 -10.72
CA PRO A 316 22.79 -6.98 -9.70
C PRO A 316 22.55 -5.47 -9.71
N ASP A 317 22.29 -4.87 -10.88
CA ASP A 317 22.06 -3.43 -11.01
C ASP A 317 20.71 -3.02 -10.39
N LYS A 318 19.66 -3.80 -10.64
CA LYS A 318 18.35 -3.60 -9.96
C LYS A 318 18.45 -3.85 -8.46
N PHE A 319 19.27 -4.80 -8.04
CA PHE A 319 19.54 -5.02 -6.63
C PHE A 319 20.21 -3.80 -5.99
N ARG A 320 21.23 -3.21 -6.65
CA ARG A 320 21.88 -1.97 -6.22
C ARG A 320 20.91 -0.80 -6.16
N LEU A 321 20.04 -0.65 -7.14
CA LEU A 321 18.97 0.36 -7.14
C LEU A 321 18.05 0.22 -5.94
N LYS A 322 17.78 -1.01 -5.49
CA LYS A 322 16.90 -1.30 -4.34
C LYS A 322 17.59 -1.07 -2.99
N TYR A 323 18.85 -1.44 -2.86
CA TYR A 323 19.53 -1.52 -1.56
C TYR A 323 20.77 -0.63 -1.42
N GLY A 324 21.21 0.03 -2.51
CA GLY A 324 22.47 0.77 -2.55
C GLY A 324 23.72 -0.14 -2.55
N ASP A 325 24.88 0.48 -2.68
CA ASP A 325 26.17 -0.23 -2.78
C ASP A 325 26.67 -0.81 -1.44
N ARG A 326 26.06 -0.43 -0.32
CA ARG A 326 26.54 -0.74 1.02
C ARG A 326 25.93 -1.98 1.68
N VAL A 327 25.07 -2.71 0.97
CA VAL A 327 24.37 -3.86 1.59
C VAL A 327 25.20 -5.12 1.44
N SER A 328 25.93 -5.47 2.50
CA SER A 328 26.55 -6.80 2.68
C SER A 328 25.47 -7.86 2.95
N GLN A 329 25.78 -9.16 2.74
CA GLN A 329 24.86 -10.26 3.09
C GLN A 329 24.40 -10.18 4.57
N SER A 330 25.28 -9.75 5.48
CA SER A 330 24.95 -9.57 6.89
C SER A 330 24.01 -8.39 7.16
N SER A 331 24.02 -7.35 6.32
CA SER A 331 23.10 -6.21 6.42
C SER A 331 21.72 -6.52 5.87
N LEU A 332 21.62 -7.41 4.85
CA LEU A 332 20.35 -7.93 4.35
C LEU A 332 19.60 -8.70 5.43
N MET A 333 20.33 -9.48 6.25
CA MET A 333 19.75 -10.22 7.36
C MET A 333 19.25 -9.33 8.52
N LYS A 334 19.64 -8.04 8.57
CA LYS A 334 19.21 -7.09 9.60
C LYS A 334 18.10 -6.15 9.16
N GLN A 335 17.85 -6.01 7.86
CA GLN A 335 16.86 -5.06 7.30
C GLN A 335 15.55 -5.70 6.85
N THR A 336 15.48 -7.01 6.81
CA THR A 336 14.26 -7.81 6.66
C THR A 336 13.79 -8.32 8.00
#